data_6c38cbc580f95228f0ab305a4ea7a6d0
#
_entry.id   6c38cbc580f95228f0ab305a4ea7a6d0
#
_cell.length_a   1.000
_cell.length_b   1.000
_cell.length_c   1.000
_cell.angle_alpha   90.00
_cell.angle_beta   90.00
_cell.angle_gamma   90.00
#
_symmetry.space_group_name_H-M   'P 1'
#
loop_
_entity.id
_entity.type
_entity.pdbx_description
1 polymer ?
#
loop_
_entity_poly.entity_id
_entity_poly.type
_entity_poly.pdbx_seq_one_letter_code
_entity_poly.pdbx_strand_id
1 'polypeptide(L)'
;MTDNIMTSNGGAAPQVPYWHLWRDDAGISHQTKCMLTAFELKGVGDAAPQWNNRQARSEATVVYTVQPVGWVGEWHENPAPQWIVVLSGRWWIESMDGTRIEQGAGEFSFGEDQGCAWREGRKGHRSGTIGEVPAVLMTVQLHIPPTFRHCHFT
;
A
#
# COMPACT_ATOMS: atom_id res chain seq x y z
N MET A 1 -12.96 -9.72 -5.65
CA MET A 1 -13.48 -8.81 -6.70
C MET A 1 -12.38 -7.84 -7.06
N THR A 2 -11.84 -7.97 -8.24
CA THR A 2 -10.93 -6.98 -8.81
C THR A 2 -11.74 -5.71 -9.04
N ASP A 3 -11.53 -4.68 -8.20
CA ASP A 3 -12.04 -3.35 -8.51
C ASP A 3 -11.38 -2.93 -9.82
N ASN A 4 -12.16 -3.01 -10.88
CA ASN A 4 -11.73 -2.68 -12.24
C ASN A 4 -11.05 -1.30 -12.24
N ILE A 5 -9.83 -1.27 -12.76
CA ILE A 5 -9.24 -0.04 -13.27
C ILE A 5 -10.22 0.47 -14.34
N MET A 6 -11.01 1.47 -14.00
CA MET A 6 -11.93 2.10 -14.93
C MET A 6 -11.10 2.90 -15.94
N THR A 7 -10.69 2.25 -17.02
CA THR A 7 -10.15 2.94 -18.17
C THR A 7 -11.33 3.52 -18.96
N SER A 8 -11.60 4.81 -18.77
CA SER A 8 -12.50 5.51 -19.67
C SER A 8 -11.78 5.75 -20.99
N ASN A 9 -12.25 5.12 -22.05
CA ASN A 9 -11.86 5.50 -23.39
C ASN A 9 -12.35 6.95 -23.65
N GLY A 10 -11.45 7.93 -23.46
CA GLY A 10 -11.55 9.23 -24.13
C GLY A 10 -12.16 10.41 -23.40
N GLY A 11 -12.25 10.47 -22.06
CA GLY A 11 -12.84 11.67 -21.47
C GLY A 11 -12.45 12.02 -20.02
N ALA A 12 -12.53 11.09 -19.09
CA ALA A 12 -12.23 11.32 -17.69
C ALA A 12 -10.93 10.63 -17.26
N ALA A 13 -10.14 11.27 -16.41
CA ALA A 13 -8.96 10.67 -15.82
C ALA A 13 -9.34 9.42 -15.02
N PRO A 14 -8.51 8.35 -15.07
CA PRO A 14 -8.74 7.14 -14.28
C PRO A 14 -8.58 7.39 -12.79
N GLN A 15 -9.10 6.48 -12.00
CA GLN A 15 -8.88 6.41 -10.56
C GLN A 15 -8.33 5.03 -10.21
N VAL A 16 -7.30 4.98 -9.35
CA VAL A 16 -6.69 3.73 -8.93
C VAL A 16 -6.75 3.63 -7.42
N PRO A 17 -7.44 2.62 -6.87
CA PRO A 17 -7.57 2.45 -5.43
C PRO A 17 -6.28 1.93 -4.81
N TYR A 18 -6.00 2.37 -3.58
CA TYR A 18 -4.97 1.80 -2.72
C TYR A 18 -5.40 1.85 -1.26
N TRP A 19 -4.83 1.00 -0.42
CA TRP A 19 -4.99 1.08 1.01
C TRP A 19 -3.84 1.88 1.63
N HIS A 20 -4.18 2.75 2.58
CA HIS A 20 -3.20 3.53 3.33
C HIS A 20 -3.20 3.10 4.79
N LEU A 21 -2.10 2.52 5.23
CA LEU A 21 -1.82 2.25 6.63
C LEU A 21 -1.08 3.46 7.21
N TRP A 22 -1.68 4.11 8.17
CA TRP A 22 -1.20 5.35 8.77
C TRP A 22 -1.46 5.36 10.28
N ARG A 23 -0.88 6.27 11.01
CA ARG A 23 -1.16 6.43 12.43
C ARG A 23 -1.74 7.81 12.74
N ASP A 24 -2.62 7.87 13.75
CA ASP A 24 -3.16 9.11 14.28
C ASP A 24 -2.24 9.77 15.34
N ASP A 25 -2.66 10.91 15.88
CA ASP A 25 -1.88 11.64 16.89
C ASP A 25 -1.78 10.90 18.22
N ALA A 26 -2.67 9.96 18.50
CA ALA A 26 -2.60 9.08 19.68
C ALA A 26 -1.62 7.90 19.48
N GLY A 27 -1.04 7.75 18.29
CA GLY A 27 -0.12 6.66 17.96
C GLY A 27 -0.83 5.34 17.63
N ILE A 28 -2.09 5.40 17.25
CA ILE A 28 -2.90 4.24 16.85
C ILE A 28 -2.89 4.13 15.32
N SER A 29 -2.58 2.96 14.80
CA SER A 29 -2.61 2.72 13.36
C SER A 29 -4.02 2.45 12.84
N HIS A 30 -4.27 2.91 11.63
CA HIS A 30 -5.51 2.80 10.90
C HIS A 30 -5.25 2.38 9.45
N GLN A 31 -6.28 1.89 8.78
CA GLN A 31 -6.24 1.63 7.35
C GLN A 31 -7.41 2.33 6.66
N THR A 32 -7.12 3.13 5.65
CA THR A 32 -8.10 3.90 4.89
C THR A 32 -7.96 3.56 3.41
N LYS A 33 -9.08 3.30 2.74
CA LYS A 33 -9.09 3.13 1.28
C LYS A 33 -9.03 4.49 0.62
N CYS A 34 -8.02 4.70 -0.20
CA CYS A 34 -7.71 5.96 -0.88
C CYS A 34 -7.70 5.76 -2.39
N MET A 35 -7.68 6.85 -3.14
CA MET A 35 -7.66 6.85 -4.60
C MET A 35 -6.52 7.71 -5.12
N LEU A 36 -5.74 7.17 -6.06
CA LEU A 36 -4.90 7.97 -6.93
C LEU A 36 -5.79 8.56 -8.03
N THR A 37 -5.79 9.86 -8.18
CA THR A 37 -6.67 10.60 -9.10
C THR A 37 -5.93 11.60 -9.99
N ALA A 38 -4.73 12.03 -9.58
CA ALA A 38 -3.94 13.01 -10.30
C ALA A 38 -3.19 12.38 -11.50
N PHE A 39 -3.96 11.96 -12.51
CA PHE A 39 -3.41 11.39 -13.72
C PHE A 39 -3.37 12.42 -14.85
N GLU A 40 -2.24 12.47 -15.56
CA GLU A 40 -2.05 13.27 -16.78
C GLU A 40 -1.99 12.35 -18.00
N LEU A 41 -2.75 12.70 -19.04
CA LEU A 41 -2.65 12.02 -20.34
C LEU A 41 -1.44 12.56 -21.09
N LYS A 42 -0.37 11.78 -21.16
CA LYS A 42 0.91 12.21 -21.71
C LYS A 42 1.68 11.05 -22.33
N GLY A 43 2.37 11.30 -23.42
CA GLY A 43 3.35 10.37 -23.97
C GLY A 43 4.58 10.24 -23.10
N VAL A 44 5.17 9.05 -23.08
CA VAL A 44 6.48 8.79 -22.46
C VAL A 44 7.44 8.45 -23.60
N GLY A 45 8.46 9.28 -23.80
CA GLY A 45 9.29 9.20 -25.00
C GLY A 45 8.42 9.34 -26.26
N ASP A 46 8.60 8.46 -27.22
CA ASP A 46 7.85 8.42 -28.51
C ASP A 46 6.57 7.57 -28.43
N ALA A 47 6.18 7.13 -27.24
CA ALA A 47 4.97 6.32 -27.07
C ALA A 47 3.69 7.15 -27.21
N ALA A 48 2.61 6.53 -27.66
CA ALA A 48 1.30 7.14 -27.66
C ALA A 48 0.91 7.61 -26.25
N PRO A 49 0.09 8.68 -26.12
CA PRO A 49 -0.34 9.17 -24.82
C PRO A 49 -1.02 8.09 -23.97
N GLN A 50 -0.66 8.07 -22.71
CA GLN A 50 -1.23 7.20 -21.67
C GLN A 50 -1.41 7.99 -20.38
N TRP A 51 -2.30 7.52 -19.51
CA TRP A 51 -2.53 8.15 -18.23
C TRP A 51 -1.42 7.81 -17.24
N ASN A 52 -0.76 8.84 -16.70
CA ASN A 52 0.34 8.69 -15.75
C ASN A 52 0.06 9.47 -14.46
N ASN A 53 0.21 8.82 -13.33
CA ASN A 53 0.33 9.45 -12.02
C ASN A 53 1.80 9.33 -11.59
N ARG A 54 2.51 10.41 -11.61
CA ARG A 54 3.94 10.45 -11.29
C ARG A 54 4.14 10.86 -9.84
N GLN A 55 4.68 9.96 -9.07
CA GLN A 55 5.06 10.25 -7.69
C GLN A 55 6.32 11.14 -7.63
N ALA A 56 6.49 11.84 -6.50
CA ALA A 56 7.67 12.65 -6.26
C ALA A 56 8.95 11.80 -6.32
N ARG A 57 10.01 12.39 -6.85
CA ARG A 57 11.32 11.72 -6.91
C ARG A 57 11.87 11.50 -5.50
N SER A 58 12.32 10.28 -5.21
CA SER A 58 12.92 9.89 -3.94
C SER A 58 13.95 8.80 -4.17
N GLU A 59 14.90 8.68 -3.27
CA GLU A 59 15.68 7.44 -3.13
C GLU A 59 14.75 6.34 -2.63
N ALA A 60 14.97 5.14 -3.12
CA ALA A 60 14.14 3.99 -2.76
C ALA A 60 14.97 2.70 -2.70
N THR A 61 14.53 1.79 -1.86
CA THR A 61 15.01 0.40 -1.82
C THR A 61 13.87 -0.51 -2.22
N VAL A 62 14.10 -1.37 -3.22
CA VAL A 62 13.12 -2.36 -3.65
C VAL A 62 13.41 -3.68 -2.97
N VAL A 63 12.39 -4.27 -2.34
CA VAL A 63 12.49 -5.56 -1.65
C VAL A 63 11.41 -6.49 -2.21
N TYR A 64 11.80 -7.71 -2.57
CA TYR A 64 10.88 -8.79 -2.93
C TYR A 64 10.77 -9.74 -1.75
N THR A 65 9.55 -10.01 -1.31
CA THR A 65 9.28 -10.84 -0.14
C THR A 65 8.38 -12.01 -0.52
N VAL A 66 8.74 -13.19 -0.07
CA VAL A 66 7.89 -14.37 -0.16
C VAL A 66 7.47 -14.75 1.25
N GLN A 67 6.18 -14.62 1.53
CA GLN A 67 5.60 -15.09 2.78
C GLN A 67 5.08 -16.52 2.59
N PRO A 68 5.65 -17.52 3.30
CA PRO A 68 5.22 -18.91 3.15
C PRO A 68 3.73 -19.10 3.50
N VAL A 69 3.18 -20.21 3.05
CA VAL A 69 1.85 -20.66 3.48
C VAL A 69 1.80 -20.72 5.00
N GLY A 70 0.75 -20.15 5.60
CA GLY A 70 0.56 -20.13 7.05
C GLY A 70 1.43 -19.13 7.82
N TRP A 71 2.23 -18.32 7.12
CA TRP A 71 3.04 -17.31 7.80
C TRP A 71 2.17 -16.23 8.45
N VAL A 72 2.48 -15.90 9.70
CA VAL A 72 1.87 -14.80 10.45
C VAL A 72 2.99 -14.02 11.13
N GLY A 73 3.04 -12.71 10.87
CA GLY A 73 4.03 -11.83 11.48
C GLY A 73 3.58 -11.28 12.84
N GLU A 74 4.54 -10.91 13.64
CA GLU A 74 4.31 -10.18 14.89
C GLU A 74 3.93 -8.72 14.62
N TRP A 75 3.37 -8.04 15.64
CA TRP A 75 3.12 -6.61 15.58
C TRP A 75 4.41 -5.83 15.39
N HIS A 76 4.47 -5.02 14.34
CA HIS A 76 5.64 -4.19 14.01
C HIS A 76 5.24 -3.01 13.14
N GLU A 77 6.07 -1.98 13.10
CA GLU A 77 5.93 -0.86 12.18
C GLU A 77 6.62 -1.16 10.83
N ASN A 78 6.19 -0.50 9.77
CA ASN A 78 6.99 -0.46 8.55
C ASN A 78 8.34 0.21 8.84
N PRO A 79 9.45 -0.30 8.31
CA PRO A 79 10.79 0.27 8.58
C PRO A 79 10.96 1.67 7.97
N ALA A 80 10.23 1.97 6.91
CA ALA A 80 10.16 3.25 6.22
C ALA A 80 8.79 3.38 5.54
N PRO A 81 8.35 4.59 5.17
CA PRO A 81 7.20 4.72 4.30
C PRO A 81 7.39 3.92 3.01
N GLN A 82 6.46 3.07 2.66
CA GLN A 82 6.66 2.11 1.58
C GLN A 82 5.38 1.74 0.84
N TRP A 83 5.52 1.61 -0.49
CA TRP A 83 4.53 0.94 -1.32
C TRP A 83 4.71 -0.57 -1.22
N ILE A 84 3.62 -1.30 -1.08
CA ILE A 84 3.61 -2.76 -1.05
C ILE A 84 2.61 -3.24 -2.10
N VAL A 85 3.12 -3.97 -3.09
CA VAL A 85 2.34 -4.50 -4.22
C VAL A 85 2.27 -6.01 -4.10
N VAL A 86 1.07 -6.57 -4.14
CA VAL A 86 0.89 -8.02 -4.20
C VAL A 86 1.12 -8.48 -5.63
N LEU A 87 2.16 -9.28 -5.84
CA LEU A 87 2.48 -9.86 -7.14
C LEU A 87 1.73 -11.17 -7.39
N SER A 88 1.63 -12.02 -6.36
CA SER A 88 0.87 -13.27 -6.43
C SER A 88 0.47 -13.74 -5.02
N GLY A 89 -0.49 -14.63 -4.97
CA GLY A 89 -1.07 -15.07 -3.70
C GLY A 89 -1.97 -14.01 -3.07
N ARG A 90 -2.23 -14.16 -1.79
CA ARG A 90 -3.06 -13.26 -0.99
C ARG A 90 -2.49 -13.11 0.41
N TRP A 91 -2.67 -11.95 1.01
CA TRP A 91 -2.31 -11.66 2.39
C TRP A 91 -3.37 -10.79 3.07
N TRP A 92 -3.30 -10.74 4.40
CA TRP A 92 -4.10 -9.84 5.21
C TRP A 92 -3.20 -8.91 6.02
N ILE A 93 -3.70 -7.72 6.32
CA ILE A 93 -3.05 -6.73 7.18
C ILE A 93 -4.06 -6.28 8.23
N GLU A 94 -3.64 -6.23 9.50
CA GLU A 94 -4.45 -5.76 10.61
C GLU A 94 -3.75 -4.57 11.30
N SER A 95 -4.47 -3.47 11.44
CA SER A 95 -4.04 -2.28 12.17
C SER A 95 -4.49 -2.31 13.63
N MET A 96 -3.90 -1.43 14.45
CA MET A 96 -4.15 -1.39 15.91
C MET A 96 -5.61 -1.07 16.24
N ASP A 97 -6.33 -0.36 15.38
CA ASP A 97 -7.77 -0.07 15.52
C ASP A 97 -8.68 -1.28 15.29
N GLY A 98 -8.11 -2.44 14.98
CA GLY A 98 -8.82 -3.68 14.70
C GLY A 98 -9.27 -3.84 13.25
N THR A 99 -8.99 -2.90 12.37
CA THR A 99 -9.29 -3.01 10.94
C THR A 99 -8.37 -4.06 10.31
N ARG A 100 -8.99 -5.05 9.65
CA ARG A 100 -8.28 -6.08 8.90
C ARG A 100 -8.74 -6.04 7.45
N ILE A 101 -7.80 -5.91 6.54
CA ILE A 101 -8.03 -5.93 5.10
C ILE A 101 -7.33 -7.13 4.48
N GLU A 102 -7.80 -7.53 3.32
CA GLU A 102 -7.20 -8.59 2.51
C GLU A 102 -6.87 -8.05 1.14
N GLN A 103 -5.74 -8.45 0.59
CA GLN A 103 -5.28 -8.06 -0.74
C GLN A 103 -4.80 -9.27 -1.53
N GLY A 104 -5.12 -9.28 -2.81
CA GLY A 104 -4.64 -10.25 -3.80
C GLY A 104 -3.79 -9.58 -4.88
N ALA A 105 -3.37 -10.37 -5.87
CA ALA A 105 -2.51 -9.93 -6.95
C ALA A 105 -3.04 -8.66 -7.66
N GLY A 106 -2.18 -7.67 -7.86
CA GLY A 106 -2.52 -6.39 -8.47
C GLY A 106 -3.03 -5.33 -7.48
N GLU A 107 -3.39 -5.70 -6.27
CA GLU A 107 -3.75 -4.76 -5.22
C GLU A 107 -2.51 -4.26 -4.48
N PHE A 108 -2.56 -3.04 -3.96
CA PHE A 108 -1.42 -2.44 -3.28
C PHE A 108 -1.82 -1.49 -2.16
N SER A 109 -0.87 -1.24 -1.29
CA SER A 109 -1.01 -0.34 -0.15
C SER A 109 0.20 0.56 0.00
N PHE A 110 0.01 1.65 0.74
CA PHE A 110 1.09 2.48 1.25
C PHE A 110 1.11 2.38 2.77
N GLY A 111 2.25 1.97 3.34
CA GLY A 111 2.43 1.83 4.78
C GLY A 111 3.35 2.91 5.33
N GLU A 112 2.84 3.72 6.25
CA GLU A 112 3.61 4.75 6.96
C GLU A 112 3.16 4.90 8.42
N ASP A 113 3.15 3.77 9.12
CA ASP A 113 2.72 3.67 10.51
C ASP A 113 3.85 3.87 11.54
N GLN A 114 4.95 4.48 11.14
CA GLN A 114 6.07 4.78 12.03
C GLN A 114 5.63 5.69 13.18
N GLY A 115 6.15 5.42 14.37
CA GLY A 115 5.88 6.21 15.58
C GLY A 115 4.59 5.86 16.30
N CYS A 116 4.06 4.64 16.11
CA CYS A 116 2.95 4.14 16.90
C CYS A 116 3.28 4.02 18.38
N ALA A 117 2.28 4.20 19.24
CA ALA A 117 2.37 3.92 20.65
C ALA A 117 2.10 2.44 20.94
N TRP A 118 2.73 1.89 21.97
CA TRP A 118 2.35 0.58 22.50
C TRP A 118 0.97 0.65 23.15
N ARG A 119 0.06 -0.20 22.71
CA ARG A 119 -1.28 -0.35 23.30
C ARG A 119 -1.64 -1.83 23.38
N GLU A 120 -1.80 -2.36 24.58
CA GLU A 120 -2.25 -3.74 24.80
C GLU A 120 -1.43 -4.78 24.03
N GLY A 121 -0.10 -4.61 24.00
CA GLY A 121 0.79 -5.50 23.26
C GLY A 121 0.82 -5.30 21.74
N ARG A 122 0.20 -4.24 21.21
CA ARG A 122 0.15 -3.92 19.79
C ARG A 122 0.94 -2.66 19.48
N LYS A 123 1.64 -2.69 18.36
CA LYS A 123 2.34 -1.53 17.80
C LYS A 123 2.48 -1.69 16.29
N GLY A 124 2.05 -0.70 15.53
CA GLY A 124 2.12 -0.76 14.08
C GLY A 124 1.01 -1.63 13.49
N HIS A 125 1.37 -2.71 12.88
CA HIS A 125 0.47 -3.65 12.23
C HIS A 125 0.99 -5.07 12.36
N ARG A 126 0.14 -6.02 12.01
CA ARG A 126 0.55 -7.40 11.73
C ARG A 126 -0.08 -7.88 10.44
N SER A 127 0.48 -8.92 9.86
CA SER A 127 0.01 -9.47 8.60
C SER A 127 0.22 -10.98 8.54
N GLY A 128 -0.41 -11.60 7.56
CA GLY A 128 -0.27 -13.03 7.34
C GLY A 128 -0.68 -13.46 5.94
N THR A 129 -0.24 -14.64 5.56
CA THR A 129 -0.57 -15.25 4.29
C THR A 129 -1.97 -15.86 4.34
N ILE A 130 -2.73 -15.72 3.25
CA ILE A 130 -4.05 -16.32 3.08
C ILE A 130 -3.96 -17.46 2.07
N GLY A 131 -4.57 -18.59 2.42
CA GLY A 131 -4.73 -19.71 1.50
C GLY A 131 -3.53 -20.65 1.42
N GLU A 132 -3.47 -21.42 0.34
CA GLU A 132 -2.57 -22.57 0.19
C GLU A 132 -1.38 -22.30 -0.73
N VAL A 133 -1.17 -21.04 -1.11
CA VAL A 133 0.00 -20.60 -1.88
C VAL A 133 0.71 -19.46 -1.16
N PRO A 134 2.03 -19.31 -1.30
CA PRO A 134 2.76 -18.18 -0.72
C PRO A 134 2.23 -16.84 -1.23
N ALA A 135 2.29 -15.80 -0.42
CA ALA A 135 2.11 -14.44 -0.86
C ALA A 135 3.46 -13.86 -1.31
N VAL A 136 3.51 -13.35 -2.53
CA VAL A 136 4.70 -12.69 -3.09
C VAL A 136 4.43 -11.20 -3.19
N LEU A 137 5.28 -10.42 -2.52
CA LEU A 137 5.14 -8.98 -2.41
C LEU A 137 6.36 -8.27 -3.01
N MET A 138 6.11 -7.14 -3.66
CA MET A 138 7.14 -6.18 -4.01
C MET A 138 6.95 -4.94 -3.14
N THR A 139 7.96 -4.56 -2.40
CA THR A 139 7.95 -3.38 -1.54
C THR A 139 8.91 -2.34 -2.09
N VAL A 140 8.46 -1.10 -2.20
CA VAL A 140 9.29 0.06 -2.55
C VAL A 140 9.38 0.95 -1.33
N GLN A 141 10.47 0.82 -0.59
CA GLN A 141 10.75 1.61 0.62
C GLN A 141 11.29 2.98 0.21
N LEU A 142 10.59 4.04 0.57
CA LEU A 142 10.98 5.41 0.26
C LEU A 142 11.84 5.97 1.39
N HIS A 143 12.96 6.60 1.05
CA HIS A 143 13.84 7.23 2.03
C HIS A 143 13.35 8.65 2.33
N ILE A 144 12.14 8.74 2.85
CA ILE A 144 11.45 9.98 3.24
C ILE A 144 10.85 9.86 4.64
N PRO A 145 10.59 10.96 5.35
CA PRO A 145 9.86 10.91 6.61
C PRO A 145 8.37 10.60 6.38
N PRO A 146 7.68 9.98 7.36
CA PRO A 146 6.24 9.81 7.29
C PRO A 146 5.52 11.16 7.36
N THR A 147 4.35 11.25 6.69
CA THR A 147 3.60 12.52 6.61
C THR A 147 2.53 12.67 7.70
N PHE A 148 2.15 11.57 8.35
CA PHE A 148 1.08 11.53 9.36
C PHE A 148 -0.30 12.01 8.86
N ARG A 149 -0.53 11.99 7.56
CA ARG A 149 -1.82 12.31 6.93
C ARG A 149 -2.28 11.14 6.08
N HIS A 150 -3.52 10.70 6.28
CA HIS A 150 -4.10 9.66 5.44
C HIS A 150 -4.48 10.21 4.05
N CYS A 151 -4.47 9.33 3.07
CA CYS A 151 -4.84 9.64 1.68
C CYS A 151 -4.15 10.89 1.09
N HIS A 152 -2.89 11.11 1.41
CA HIS A 152 -2.17 12.28 0.91
C HIS A 152 -1.64 12.15 -0.53
N PHE A 153 -1.63 10.97 -1.09
CA PHE A 153 -1.41 10.75 -2.52
C PHE A 153 -2.73 10.91 -3.26
N THR A 154 -2.73 11.73 -4.29
CA THR A 154 -3.92 11.99 -5.12
C THR A 154 -3.72 11.58 -6.56
#